data_5d8b2e65009e33a2efcf9bbade9c616e
#
_entry.id   5d8b2e65009e33a2efcf9bbade9c616e
#
_cell.length_a   1.000
_cell.length_b   1.000
_cell.length_c   1.000
_cell.angle_alpha   90.00
_cell.angle_beta   90.00
_cell.angle_gamma   90.00
#
_symmetry.space_group_name_H-M   'P 1'
#
loop_
_entity.id
_entity.type
_entity.pdbx_description
1 polymer ?
#
loop_
_entity_poly.entity_id
_entity_poly.type
_entity_poly.pdbx_seq_one_letter_code
_entity_poly.pdbx_strand_id
1 'polypeptide(L)'
;SIYMAVLPSTFPSLKAALQEAIDRGIRVVVYSSQAVDLSGGRVVVAAMSEEHLKTAEGLGLVLVIDGDEVLVGERLTAGQARGSWTRSPLFVLIAEHHLRTDLYLPRILDLLGERATDVIHEDDWDVFALAFERTIR
;
A
#
# COMPACT_ATOMS: atom_id res chain seq x y z
N SER A 1 -12.71 -8.50 -6.53
CA SER A 1 -12.15 -7.36 -5.79
C SER A 1 -10.68 -7.16 -6.12
N ILE A 2 -10.24 -5.92 -6.11
CA ILE A 2 -8.85 -5.52 -6.32
C ILE A 2 -8.43 -4.65 -5.13
N TYR A 3 -7.34 -5.03 -4.47
CA TYR A 3 -6.68 -4.26 -3.42
C TYR A 3 -5.25 -3.98 -3.84
N MET A 4 -4.82 -2.74 -3.80
CA MET A 4 -3.45 -2.41 -4.21
C MET A 4 -2.83 -1.27 -3.40
N ALA A 5 -1.53 -1.38 -3.16
CA ALA A 5 -0.66 -0.27 -2.81
C ALA A 5 0.18 0.11 -4.02
N VAL A 6 0.22 1.39 -4.35
CA VAL A 6 0.90 1.88 -5.56
C VAL A 6 1.50 3.26 -5.34
N LEU A 7 2.67 3.47 -5.89
CA LEU A 7 3.27 4.81 -5.94
C LEU A 7 2.49 5.73 -6.89
N PRO A 8 2.34 7.03 -6.56
CA PRO A 8 1.67 7.99 -7.42
C PRO A 8 2.22 8.03 -8.85
N SER A 9 3.53 7.83 -9.02
CA SER A 9 4.21 7.80 -10.31
C SER A 9 3.86 6.57 -11.18
N THR A 10 3.44 5.48 -10.56
CA THR A 10 3.06 4.23 -11.24
C THR A 10 1.57 4.20 -11.58
N PHE A 11 0.74 4.84 -10.76
CA PHE A 11 -0.72 4.82 -10.89
C PHE A 11 -1.25 5.20 -12.28
N PRO A 12 -0.73 6.23 -13.00
CA PRO A 12 -1.25 6.61 -14.30
C PRO A 12 -1.26 5.47 -15.33
N SER A 13 -0.27 4.58 -15.27
CA SER A 13 -0.19 3.43 -16.19
C SER A 13 -1.26 2.36 -15.93
N LEU A 14 -1.86 2.35 -14.74
CA LEU A 14 -2.86 1.36 -14.30
C LEU A 14 -4.28 1.94 -14.32
N LYS A 15 -4.42 3.26 -14.35
CA LYS A 15 -5.70 3.97 -14.19
C LYS A 15 -6.78 3.44 -15.13
N ALA A 16 -6.49 3.26 -16.41
CA ALA A 16 -7.46 2.83 -17.41
C ALA A 16 -8.01 1.42 -17.09
N ALA A 17 -7.14 0.47 -16.77
CA ALA A 17 -7.52 -0.89 -16.42
C ALA A 17 -8.33 -0.96 -15.11
N LEU A 18 -7.97 -0.15 -14.11
CA LEU A 18 -8.70 -0.06 -12.86
C LEU A 18 -10.08 0.56 -13.05
N GLN A 19 -10.20 1.60 -13.88
CA GLN A 19 -11.48 2.21 -14.18
C GLN A 19 -12.39 1.24 -14.93
N GLU A 20 -11.86 0.50 -15.91
CA GLU A 20 -12.63 -0.55 -16.60
C GLU A 20 -13.11 -1.64 -15.63
N ALA A 21 -12.29 -2.03 -14.65
CA ALA A 21 -12.70 -2.99 -13.62
C ALA A 21 -13.85 -2.44 -12.77
N ILE A 22 -13.78 -1.16 -12.37
CA ILE A 22 -14.84 -0.49 -11.60
C ILE A 22 -16.14 -0.42 -12.42
N ASP A 23 -16.04 -0.06 -13.68
CA ASP A 23 -17.20 0.05 -14.59
C ASP A 23 -17.89 -1.30 -14.79
N ARG A 24 -17.16 -2.40 -14.60
CA ARG A 24 -17.71 -3.78 -14.57
C ARG A 24 -18.23 -4.19 -13.19
N GLY A 25 -18.27 -3.28 -12.20
CA GLY A 25 -18.76 -3.55 -10.86
C GLY A 25 -17.74 -4.21 -9.92
N ILE A 26 -16.46 -4.26 -10.30
CA ILE A 26 -15.41 -4.80 -9.44
C ILE A 26 -15.06 -3.77 -8.36
N ARG A 27 -15.02 -4.22 -7.11
CA ARG A 27 -14.57 -3.39 -6.00
C ARG A 27 -13.07 -3.16 -6.08
N VAL A 28 -12.67 -1.89 -6.22
CA VAL A 28 -11.26 -1.48 -6.27
C VAL A 28 -10.93 -0.60 -5.07
N VAL A 29 -9.87 -0.94 -4.35
CA VAL A 29 -9.31 -0.15 -3.25
C VAL A 29 -7.83 0.12 -3.54
N VAL A 30 -7.48 1.38 -3.61
CA VAL A 30 -6.12 1.85 -3.88
C VAL A 30 -5.57 2.56 -2.65
N TYR A 31 -4.43 2.13 -2.18
CA TYR A 31 -3.62 2.82 -1.20
C TYR A 31 -2.48 3.57 -1.92
N SER A 32 -2.34 4.85 -1.63
CA SER A 32 -1.30 5.69 -2.24
C SER A 32 -0.84 6.78 -1.26
N SER A 33 0.40 7.23 -1.41
CA SER A 33 0.94 8.35 -0.61
C SER A 33 0.34 9.71 -0.99
N GLN A 34 -0.34 9.80 -2.13
CA GLN A 34 -1.01 11.01 -2.61
C GLN A 34 -2.38 10.65 -3.17
N ALA A 35 -3.26 11.65 -3.22
CA ALA A 35 -4.55 11.49 -3.87
C ALA A 35 -4.37 11.14 -5.35
N VAL A 36 -5.10 10.10 -5.79
CA VAL A 36 -5.18 9.68 -7.18
C VAL A 36 -6.63 9.77 -7.64
N ASP A 37 -6.83 10.14 -8.90
CA ASP A 37 -8.17 10.27 -9.47
C ASP A 37 -8.64 8.91 -10.01
N LEU A 38 -9.59 8.30 -9.29
CA LEU A 38 -10.21 7.01 -9.63
C LEU A 38 -11.71 7.06 -9.31
N SER A 39 -12.52 7.26 -10.33
CA SER A 39 -13.97 7.42 -10.18
C SER A 39 -14.65 6.12 -9.78
N GLY A 40 -15.42 6.13 -8.68
CA GLY A 40 -16.12 4.94 -8.17
C GLY A 40 -15.25 3.96 -7.39
N GLY A 41 -13.93 4.12 -7.40
CA GLY A 41 -13.01 3.36 -6.57
C GLY A 41 -12.81 4.00 -5.18
N ARG A 42 -12.32 3.22 -4.23
CA ARG A 42 -11.94 3.74 -2.92
C ARG A 42 -10.44 4.04 -2.91
N VAL A 43 -10.11 5.30 -2.73
CA VAL A 43 -8.71 5.73 -2.56
C VAL A 43 -8.47 6.01 -1.07
N VAL A 44 -7.42 5.42 -0.53
CA VAL A 44 -6.92 5.69 0.82
C VAL A 44 -5.57 6.37 0.70
N VAL A 45 -5.49 7.59 1.19
CA VAL A 45 -4.26 8.37 1.19
C VAL A 45 -3.63 8.28 2.57
N ALA A 46 -2.38 7.83 2.62
CA ALA A 46 -1.55 7.95 3.81
C ALA A 46 -0.33 8.79 3.46
N ALA A 47 -0.15 9.87 4.20
CA ALA A 47 1.03 10.71 4.05
C ALA A 47 2.29 9.88 4.36
N MET A 48 3.18 9.78 3.39
CA MET A 48 4.53 9.25 3.60
C MET A 48 5.50 10.43 3.70
N SER A 49 6.51 10.31 4.55
CA SER A 49 7.61 11.27 4.54
C SER A 49 8.34 11.26 3.20
N GLU A 50 8.94 12.38 2.80
CA GLU A 50 9.74 12.45 1.55
C GLU A 50 10.88 11.41 1.54
N GLU A 51 11.47 11.11 2.69
CA GLU A 51 12.51 10.10 2.83
C GLU A 51 11.98 8.70 2.57
N HIS A 52 10.76 8.41 3.03
CA HIS A 52 10.07 7.15 2.77
C HIS A 52 9.72 7.00 1.29
N LEU A 53 9.27 8.08 0.65
CA LEU A 53 9.01 8.10 -0.79
C LEU A 53 10.28 7.81 -1.59
N LYS A 54 11.42 8.42 -1.22
CA LYS A 54 12.71 8.16 -1.87
C LYS A 54 13.18 6.71 -1.70
N THR A 55 12.97 6.15 -0.51
CA THR A 55 13.31 4.74 -0.24
C THR A 55 12.34 3.79 -0.95
N ALA A 56 11.08 4.18 -1.09
CA ALA A 56 10.02 3.41 -1.76
C ALA A 56 10.01 3.57 -3.29
N GLU A 57 10.84 4.45 -3.87
CA GLU A 57 10.91 4.65 -5.32
C GLU A 57 11.21 3.35 -6.10
N GLY A 58 11.82 2.34 -5.43
CA GLY A 58 12.00 1.00 -5.97
C GLY A 58 10.80 0.06 -5.80
N LEU A 59 9.91 0.34 -4.83
CA LEU A 59 8.75 -0.51 -4.54
C LEU A 59 7.54 0.00 -5.34
N GLY A 60 7.33 -0.54 -6.53
CA GLY A 60 6.34 0.02 -7.44
C GLY A 60 4.90 -0.32 -7.12
N LEU A 61 4.60 -1.57 -6.72
CA LEU A 61 3.24 -2.09 -6.71
C LEU A 61 3.13 -3.34 -5.84
N VAL A 62 2.10 -3.40 -5.00
CA VAL A 62 1.55 -4.64 -4.46
C VAL A 62 0.08 -4.70 -4.83
N LEU A 63 -0.35 -5.76 -5.50
CA LEU A 63 -1.70 -5.95 -6.00
C LEU A 63 -2.21 -7.32 -5.60
N VAL A 64 -3.39 -7.37 -4.98
CA VAL A 64 -4.11 -8.61 -4.66
C VAL A 64 -5.45 -8.62 -5.38
N ILE A 65 -5.74 -9.70 -6.08
CA ILE A 65 -6.99 -9.91 -6.81
C ILE A 65 -7.76 -11.05 -6.16
N ASP A 66 -8.99 -10.78 -5.76
CA ASP A 66 -9.97 -11.71 -5.18
C ASP A 66 -9.49 -12.53 -3.97
N GLY A 67 -8.36 -12.16 -3.37
CA GLY A 67 -7.75 -12.94 -2.30
C GLY A 67 -7.14 -14.27 -2.77
N ASP A 68 -6.87 -14.40 -4.06
CA ASP A 68 -6.37 -15.62 -4.70
C ASP A 68 -5.08 -15.42 -5.50
N GLU A 69 -4.82 -14.20 -5.94
CA GLU A 69 -3.66 -13.84 -6.75
C GLU A 69 -2.95 -12.63 -6.19
N VAL A 70 -1.63 -12.64 -6.24
CA VAL A 70 -0.80 -11.49 -5.89
C VAL A 70 0.22 -11.20 -6.98
N LEU A 71 0.38 -9.91 -7.28
CA LEU A 71 1.45 -9.35 -8.08
C LEU A 71 2.24 -8.34 -7.25
N VAL A 72 3.54 -8.53 -7.17
CA VAL A 72 4.47 -7.55 -6.60
C VAL A 72 5.38 -7.07 -7.70
N GLY A 73 5.48 -5.77 -7.88
CA GLY A 73 6.28 -5.14 -8.93
C GLY A 73 7.19 -4.05 -8.38
N GLU A 74 8.37 -3.93 -8.95
CA GLU A 74 9.32 -2.88 -8.65
C GLU A 74 9.87 -2.21 -9.91
N ARG A 75 10.22 -0.95 -9.79
CA ARG A 75 10.96 -0.21 -10.83
C ARG A 75 12.44 -0.28 -10.49
N LEU A 76 13.27 -0.73 -11.43
CA LEU A 76 14.72 -0.88 -11.25
C LEU A 76 15.48 0.37 -11.69
N THR A 77 15.18 0.85 -12.88
CA THR A 77 15.77 2.06 -13.49
C THR A 77 14.75 2.66 -14.45
N ALA A 78 15.06 3.83 -15.00
CA ALA A 78 14.20 4.45 -16.03
C ALA A 78 13.91 3.47 -17.19
N GLY A 79 12.65 3.07 -17.30
CA GLY A 79 12.18 2.16 -18.36
C GLY A 79 12.31 0.67 -18.08
N GLN A 80 12.88 0.27 -16.93
CA GLN A 80 12.94 -1.13 -16.52
C GLN A 80 12.11 -1.37 -15.27
N ALA A 81 11.31 -2.42 -15.30
CA ALA A 81 10.54 -2.91 -14.16
C ALA A 81 10.57 -4.43 -14.14
N ARG A 82 10.44 -5.01 -12.97
CA ARG A 82 10.23 -6.45 -12.82
C ARG A 82 9.10 -6.71 -11.86
N GLY A 83 8.47 -7.86 -11.97
CA GLY A 83 7.41 -8.27 -11.07
C GLY A 83 7.37 -9.77 -10.90
N SER A 84 6.77 -10.19 -9.80
CA SER A 84 6.47 -11.59 -9.50
C SER A 84 4.98 -11.74 -9.31
N TRP A 85 4.38 -12.69 -10.00
CA TRP A 85 3.00 -13.07 -9.84
C TRP A 85 2.90 -14.49 -9.30
N THR A 86 1.96 -14.72 -8.39
CA THR A 86 1.74 -16.05 -7.81
C THR A 86 0.30 -16.21 -7.29
N ARG A 87 -0.15 -17.46 -7.24
CA ARG A 87 -1.35 -17.93 -6.56
C ARG A 87 -1.06 -18.71 -5.29
N SER A 88 0.17 -18.68 -4.82
CA SER A 88 0.52 -19.36 -3.56
C SER A 88 -0.26 -18.75 -2.41
N PRO A 89 -1.07 -19.55 -1.66
CA PRO A 89 -1.89 -19.02 -0.57
C PRO A 89 -1.09 -18.29 0.51
N LEU A 90 0.16 -18.73 0.73
CA LEU A 90 1.05 -18.07 1.70
C LEU A 90 1.43 -16.66 1.26
N PHE A 91 1.82 -16.47 -0.01
CA PHE A 91 2.18 -15.15 -0.51
C PHE A 91 0.97 -14.23 -0.63
N VAL A 92 -0.18 -14.75 -1.01
CA VAL A 92 -1.44 -14.00 -1.03
C VAL A 92 -1.79 -13.52 0.38
N LEU A 93 -1.71 -14.41 1.38
CA LEU A 93 -1.96 -14.07 2.79
C LEU A 93 -1.02 -12.97 3.29
N ILE A 94 0.27 -13.07 2.98
CA ILE A 94 1.28 -12.06 3.37
C ILE A 94 0.95 -10.71 2.73
N ALA A 95 0.66 -10.68 1.43
CA ALA A 95 0.33 -9.45 0.72
C ALA A 95 -0.97 -8.81 1.22
N GLU A 96 -2.02 -9.62 1.47
CA GLU A 96 -3.26 -9.12 2.08
C GLU A 96 -3.02 -8.53 3.47
N HIS A 97 -2.21 -9.19 4.29
CA HIS A 97 -1.89 -8.71 5.63
C HIS A 97 -1.14 -7.37 5.54
N HIS A 98 -0.15 -7.28 4.66
CA HIS A 98 0.58 -6.03 4.40
C HIS A 98 -0.36 -4.91 3.97
N LEU A 99 -1.20 -5.13 2.97
CA LEU A 99 -2.15 -4.12 2.49
C LEU A 99 -3.16 -3.69 3.58
N ARG A 100 -3.64 -4.61 4.39
CA ARG A 100 -4.55 -4.29 5.50
C ARG A 100 -3.86 -3.45 6.57
N THR A 101 -2.62 -3.80 6.90
CA THR A 101 -1.82 -3.04 7.87
C THR A 101 -1.59 -1.62 7.37
N ASP A 102 -1.17 -1.45 6.13
CA ASP A 102 -0.94 -0.12 5.54
C ASP A 102 -2.22 0.73 5.43
N LEU A 103 -3.37 0.07 5.27
CA LEU A 103 -4.67 0.74 5.21
C LEU A 103 -5.19 1.22 6.57
N TYR A 104 -4.98 0.42 7.62
CA TYR A 104 -5.63 0.66 8.90
C TYR A 104 -4.71 1.21 9.98
N LEU A 105 -3.43 0.84 9.95
CA LEU A 105 -2.48 1.24 11.00
C LEU A 105 -2.37 2.77 11.14
N PRO A 106 -2.19 3.57 10.08
CA PRO A 106 -2.14 5.03 10.22
C PRO A 106 -3.41 5.60 10.85
N ARG A 107 -4.58 5.06 10.51
CA ARG A 107 -5.86 5.50 11.08
C ARG A 107 -6.00 5.15 12.55
N ILE A 108 -5.55 3.97 12.94
CA ILE A 108 -5.56 3.53 14.35
C ILE A 108 -4.68 4.45 15.17
N LEU A 109 -3.51 4.81 14.63
CA LEU A 109 -2.57 5.69 15.30
C LEU A 109 -3.10 7.12 15.45
N ASP A 110 -3.71 7.65 14.40
CA ASP A 110 -4.36 8.97 14.45
C ASP A 110 -5.45 9.00 15.52
N LEU A 111 -6.21 7.91 15.67
CA LEU A 111 -7.25 7.79 16.68
C LEU A 111 -6.69 7.63 18.11
N LEU A 112 -5.57 6.94 18.25
CA LEU A 112 -4.92 6.74 19.56
C LEU A 112 -4.16 8.00 19.99
N GLY A 113 -3.61 8.77 19.05
CA GLY A 113 -2.79 9.94 19.34
C GLY A 113 -1.65 9.61 20.31
N GLU A 114 -1.48 10.42 21.36
CA GLU A 114 -0.45 10.21 22.39
C GLU A 114 -0.62 8.88 23.14
N ARG A 115 -1.82 8.28 23.15
CA ARG A 115 -2.07 6.98 23.78
C ARG A 115 -1.48 5.80 23.00
N ALA A 116 -0.97 6.01 21.79
CA ALA A 116 -0.25 4.98 21.05
C ALA A 116 0.95 4.45 21.84
N THR A 117 1.61 5.33 22.61
CA THR A 117 2.73 4.96 23.50
C THR A 117 2.33 4.04 24.66
N ASP A 118 1.07 4.08 25.08
CA ASP A 118 0.56 3.22 26.16
C ASP A 118 0.30 1.78 25.69
N VAL A 119 0.15 1.59 24.38
CA VAL A 119 -0.21 0.30 23.75
C VAL A 119 1.01 -0.43 23.22
N ILE A 120 2.05 0.31 22.84
CA ILE A 120 3.29 -0.25 22.30
C ILE A 120 4.25 -0.48 23.46
N HIS A 121 4.62 -1.75 23.67
CA HIS A 121 5.58 -2.09 24.71
C HIS A 121 6.95 -1.45 24.41
N GLU A 122 7.63 -1.00 25.47
CA GLU A 122 8.89 -0.26 25.33
C GLU A 122 9.96 -1.06 24.56
N ASP A 123 9.99 -2.38 24.74
CA ASP A 123 10.89 -3.30 24.05
C ASP A 123 10.54 -3.50 22.55
N ASP A 124 9.30 -3.16 22.14
CA ASP A 124 8.83 -3.30 20.77
C ASP A 124 9.06 -2.02 19.95
N TRP A 125 9.51 -0.93 20.62
CA TRP A 125 9.74 0.35 19.95
C TRP A 125 10.74 0.25 18.81
N ASP A 126 11.78 -0.55 18.92
CA ASP A 126 12.78 -0.74 17.86
C ASP A 126 12.17 -1.38 16.61
N VAL A 127 11.22 -2.28 16.78
CA VAL A 127 10.49 -2.92 15.67
C VAL A 127 9.49 -1.95 15.06
N PHE A 128 8.81 -1.19 15.91
CA PHE A 128 7.86 -0.16 15.47
C PHE A 128 8.54 1.13 15.03
N ALA A 129 9.67 1.54 15.61
CA ALA A 129 10.41 2.73 15.21
C ALA A 129 10.85 2.66 13.75
N LEU A 130 11.22 1.49 13.24
CA LEU A 130 11.43 1.29 11.80
C LEU A 130 10.18 1.62 10.97
N ALA A 131 8.99 1.44 11.51
CA ALA A 131 7.73 1.77 10.85
C ALA A 131 7.23 3.19 11.21
N PHE A 132 7.55 3.72 12.40
CA PHE A 132 6.95 4.90 13.02
C PHE A 132 7.85 6.14 13.10
N GLU A 133 9.15 6.03 13.30
CA GLU A 133 10.04 7.21 13.20
C GLU A 133 9.92 7.87 11.84
N ARG A 134 9.44 7.12 10.88
CA ARG A 134 9.16 7.55 9.51
C ARG A 134 7.80 8.22 9.35
N THR A 135 6.91 8.13 10.33
CA THR A 135 5.53 8.65 10.26
C THR A 135 5.30 9.87 11.16
N ILE A 136 6.09 10.03 12.23
CA ILE A 136 5.88 11.08 13.26
C ILE A 136 6.90 12.24 13.16
N ARG A 137 7.90 12.14 12.30
CA ARG A 137 8.81 13.25 12.02
C ARG A 137 8.42 13.94 10.69
#